data_65818f38652edec6aba968fbe7e7f3d9
#
_entry.id   65818f38652edec6aba968fbe7e7f3d9
#
_cell.length_a   1.000
_cell.length_b   1.000
_cell.length_c   1.000
_cell.angle_alpha   90.00
_cell.angle_beta   90.00
_cell.angle_gamma   90.00
#
_symmetry.space_group_name_H-M   'P 1'
#
loop_
_entity.id
_entity.type
_entity.pdbx_description
1 polymer ?
#
loop_
_entity_poly.entity_id
_entity_poly.type
_entity_poly.pdbx_seq_one_letter_code
_entity_poly.pdbx_strand_id
1 'polypeptide(L)'
;LTSELMRKAGFSNPDRVKVYGYGGNLQSETLDPDYLIATDDLHEVPTCTIGSRRLMFARGSVSWTSNNATRRTRNPYSDYGYYFLTDDGNEPQKIDSADFVSSFYPSADYYHDLYEVDGFSWHHGGRNL
;
A
#
# COMPACT_ATOMS: atom_id res chain seq x y z
N LEU A 1 1.19 1.60 -12.53
CA LEU A 1 -0.05 1.50 -13.33
C LEU A 1 0.23 1.97 -14.75
N THR A 2 -0.09 1.16 -15.74
CA THR A 2 0.05 1.52 -17.15
C THR A 2 -1.34 1.62 -17.81
N SER A 3 -1.46 2.48 -18.81
CA SER A 3 -2.71 2.61 -19.57
C SER A 3 -3.14 1.29 -20.23
N GLU A 4 -2.17 0.47 -20.63
CA GLU A 4 -2.43 -0.86 -21.19
C GLU A 4 -3.05 -1.80 -20.15
N LEU A 5 -2.50 -1.84 -18.94
CA LEU A 5 -3.04 -2.64 -17.85
C LEU A 5 -4.48 -2.24 -17.52
N MET A 6 -4.75 -0.95 -17.44
CA MET A 6 -6.08 -0.43 -17.12
C MET A 6 -7.10 -0.73 -18.22
N ARG A 7 -6.71 -0.60 -19.50
CA ARG A 7 -7.57 -1.01 -20.62
C ARG A 7 -7.84 -2.51 -20.63
N LYS A 8 -6.82 -3.32 -20.32
CA LYS A 8 -6.98 -4.78 -20.18
C LYS A 8 -7.93 -5.15 -19.03
N ALA A 9 -7.95 -4.34 -17.97
CA ALA A 9 -8.91 -4.48 -16.87
C ALA A 9 -10.34 -3.98 -17.22
N GLY A 10 -10.57 -3.45 -18.42
CA GLY A 10 -11.87 -3.04 -18.90
C GLY A 10 -12.18 -1.54 -18.80
N PHE A 11 -11.21 -0.71 -18.37
CA PHE A 11 -11.40 0.73 -18.28
C PHE A 11 -11.19 1.44 -19.61
N SER A 12 -12.20 2.16 -20.07
CA SER A 12 -12.15 2.91 -21.34
C SER A 12 -11.25 4.14 -21.26
N ASN A 13 -11.20 4.78 -20.08
CA ASN A 13 -10.38 5.96 -19.82
C ASN A 13 -9.39 5.71 -18.69
N PRO A 14 -8.16 5.29 -18.99
CA PRO A 14 -7.14 5.03 -17.98
C PRO A 14 -6.80 6.22 -17.07
N ASP A 15 -6.94 7.45 -17.57
CA ASP A 15 -6.57 8.66 -16.84
C ASP A 15 -7.55 8.98 -15.71
N ARG A 16 -8.78 8.44 -15.80
CA ARG A 16 -9.84 8.60 -14.80
C ARG A 16 -9.92 7.48 -13.76
N VAL A 17 -9.12 6.45 -13.94
CA VAL A 17 -9.12 5.32 -13.01
C VAL A 17 -8.59 5.76 -11.66
N LYS A 18 -9.39 5.56 -10.62
CA LYS A 18 -9.04 5.78 -9.23
C LYS A 18 -8.57 4.49 -8.59
N VAL A 19 -7.73 4.61 -7.59
CA VAL A 19 -7.22 3.49 -6.80
C VAL A 19 -7.69 3.66 -5.35
N TYR A 20 -8.28 2.63 -4.78
CA TYR A 20 -8.76 2.61 -3.41
C TYR A 20 -8.15 1.44 -2.64
N GLY A 21 -7.88 1.62 -1.37
CA GLY A 21 -7.47 0.54 -0.48
C GLY A 21 -6.35 0.88 0.48
N TYR A 22 -6.13 -0.03 1.39
CA TYR A 22 -5.10 0.06 2.44
C TYR A 22 -3.88 -0.82 2.17
N GLY A 23 -3.91 -1.60 1.09
CA GLY A 23 -2.85 -2.53 0.73
C GLY A 23 -2.75 -3.71 1.67
N GLY A 24 -1.52 -4.07 2.04
CA GLY A 24 -1.23 -5.18 2.94
C GLY A 24 -1.12 -4.80 4.41
N ASN A 25 -1.54 -3.59 4.79
CA ASN A 25 -1.49 -3.16 6.19
C ASN A 25 -2.26 -4.11 7.10
N LEU A 26 -1.68 -4.38 8.26
CA LEU A 26 -2.38 -5.03 9.35
C LEU A 26 -3.38 -4.02 9.95
N GLN A 27 -4.62 -4.43 10.04
CA GLN A 27 -5.62 -3.67 10.77
C GLN A 27 -5.40 -3.79 12.28
N SER A 28 -5.84 -2.77 13.02
CA SER A 28 -5.79 -2.82 14.49
C SER A 28 -6.65 -3.97 15.01
N GLU A 29 -6.09 -4.75 15.93
CA GLU A 29 -6.86 -5.77 16.65
C GLU A 29 -7.72 -5.17 17.77
N THR A 30 -7.45 -3.92 18.14
CA THR A 30 -8.24 -3.18 19.10
C THR A 30 -9.38 -2.51 18.34
N LEU A 31 -10.62 -2.86 18.70
CA LEU A 31 -11.83 -2.26 18.13
C LEU A 31 -12.08 -0.91 18.82
N ASP A 32 -11.34 0.09 18.41
CA ASP A 32 -11.53 1.47 18.79
C ASP A 32 -12.61 2.08 17.88
N PRO A 33 -13.69 2.70 18.43
CA PRO A 33 -14.73 3.32 17.62
C PRO A 33 -14.22 4.38 16.65
N ASP A 34 -13.28 5.22 17.07
CA ASP A 34 -12.71 6.25 16.20
C ASP A 34 -11.92 5.66 15.04
N TYR A 35 -11.17 4.59 15.30
CA TYR A 35 -10.48 3.83 14.27
C TYR A 35 -11.46 3.18 13.28
N LEU A 36 -12.54 2.59 13.78
CA LEU A 36 -13.55 1.95 12.94
C LEU A 36 -14.24 2.96 12.03
N ILE A 37 -14.62 4.12 12.56
CA ILE A 37 -15.22 5.20 11.78
C ILE A 37 -14.22 5.70 10.72
N ALA A 38 -12.95 5.87 11.08
CA ALA A 38 -11.93 6.34 10.15
C ALA A 38 -11.58 5.34 9.04
N THR A 39 -11.88 4.06 9.24
CA THR A 39 -11.53 2.98 8.30
C THR A 39 -12.74 2.26 7.70
N ASP A 40 -13.94 2.77 7.94
CA ASP A 40 -15.19 2.19 7.44
C ASP A 40 -15.25 2.18 5.92
N ASP A 41 -14.74 3.25 5.29
CA ASP A 41 -14.62 3.36 3.85
C ASP A 41 -13.18 3.19 3.35
N LEU A 42 -13.06 2.73 2.10
CA LEU A 42 -11.78 2.69 1.41
C LEU A 42 -11.31 4.10 1.05
N HIS A 43 -10.09 4.43 1.39
CA HIS A 43 -9.48 5.70 1.01
C HIS A 43 -8.91 5.65 -0.41
N GLU A 44 -9.12 6.74 -1.15
CA GLU A 44 -8.45 6.92 -2.43
C GLU A 44 -6.94 7.08 -2.24
N VAL A 45 -6.18 6.31 -2.99
CA VAL A 45 -4.72 6.40 -3.01
C VAL A 45 -4.33 7.39 -4.09
N PRO A 46 -3.75 8.54 -3.73
CA PRO A 46 -3.34 9.53 -4.70
C PRO A 46 -2.22 8.97 -5.59
N THR A 47 -2.21 9.42 -6.83
CA THR A 47 -1.26 8.95 -7.84
C THR A 47 -0.45 10.11 -8.41
N CYS A 48 0.76 9.81 -8.88
CA CYS A 48 1.64 10.73 -9.55
C CYS A 48 1.93 10.26 -10.97
N THR A 49 1.97 11.16 -11.95
CA THR A 49 2.34 10.82 -13.32
C THR A 49 3.72 11.35 -13.64
N ILE A 50 4.62 10.46 -14.00
CA ILE A 50 5.99 10.79 -14.43
C ILE A 50 6.18 10.22 -15.84
N GLY A 51 6.29 11.10 -16.81
CA GLY A 51 6.31 10.71 -18.23
C GLY A 51 5.03 10.00 -18.62
N SER A 52 5.14 8.78 -19.13
CA SER A 52 3.99 7.93 -19.51
C SER A 52 3.56 6.95 -18.41
N ARG A 53 4.15 7.04 -17.22
CA ARG A 53 3.90 6.10 -16.11
C ARG A 53 3.11 6.78 -15.00
N ARG A 54 2.04 6.15 -14.58
CA ARG A 54 1.30 6.54 -13.40
C ARG A 54 1.74 5.67 -12.22
N LEU A 55 2.23 6.33 -11.19
CA LEU A 55 2.79 5.72 -10.00
C LEU A 55 1.85 5.89 -8.82
N MET A 56 1.87 4.95 -7.92
CA MET A 56 1.21 5.02 -6.62
C MET A 56 2.13 4.45 -5.56
N PHE A 57 1.97 4.90 -4.33
CA PHE A 57 2.59 4.24 -3.20
C PHE A 57 1.73 3.05 -2.78
N ALA A 58 2.30 1.85 -2.87
CA ALA A 58 1.62 0.62 -2.47
C ALA A 58 2.26 0.05 -1.20
N ARG A 59 1.45 -0.23 -0.20
CA ARG A 59 1.89 -0.87 1.04
C ARG A 59 1.82 -2.38 0.91
N GLY A 60 2.93 -3.04 1.23
CA GLY A 60 3.01 -4.49 1.30
C GLY A 60 2.53 -5.06 2.63
N SER A 61 2.65 -6.37 2.78
CA SER A 61 2.32 -7.10 4.02
C SER A 61 3.32 -6.89 5.16
N VAL A 62 4.44 -6.24 4.88
CA VAL A 62 5.48 -5.92 5.87
C VAL A 62 5.50 -4.43 6.10
N SER A 63 5.48 -4.03 7.36
CA SER A 63 5.66 -2.64 7.77
C SER A 63 6.82 -2.52 8.75
N TRP A 64 7.44 -1.35 8.73
CA TRP A 64 8.50 -0.99 9.67
C TRP A 64 8.00 0.13 10.55
N THR A 65 8.11 -0.08 11.85
CA THR A 65 7.68 0.87 12.87
C THR A 65 8.83 1.22 13.81
N SER A 66 8.71 2.27 14.53
CA SER A 66 9.66 2.94 15.39
C SER A 66 10.38 4.10 14.70
N ASN A 67 10.96 4.99 15.53
CA ASN A 67 11.65 6.18 15.04
C ASN A 67 12.84 5.89 14.10
N ASN A 68 13.40 4.70 14.19
CA ASN A 68 14.55 4.26 13.39
C ASN A 68 14.19 3.12 12.41
N ALA A 69 12.89 2.87 12.18
CA ALA A 69 12.43 1.78 11.34
C ALA A 69 13.06 0.40 11.69
N THR A 70 13.25 0.15 13.00
CA THR A 70 13.93 -1.05 13.50
C THR A 70 12.98 -2.19 13.85
N ARG A 71 11.68 -1.89 13.99
CA ARG A 71 10.69 -2.91 14.31
C ARG A 71 9.94 -3.32 13.05
N ARG A 72 10.18 -4.52 12.61
CA ARG A 72 9.47 -5.17 11.52
C ARG A 72 8.17 -5.81 12.04
N THR A 73 7.10 -5.59 11.32
CA THR A 73 5.82 -6.27 11.56
C THR A 73 5.32 -6.85 10.24
N ARG A 74 5.04 -8.14 10.23
CA ARG A 74 4.45 -8.82 9.08
C ARG A 74 2.97 -9.04 9.35
N ASN A 75 2.15 -8.87 8.32
CA ASN A 75 0.75 -9.24 8.40
C ASN A 75 0.64 -10.78 8.50
N PRO A 76 0.12 -11.33 9.62
CA PRO A 76 0.05 -12.78 9.81
C PRO A 76 -1.10 -13.43 9.03
N TYR A 77 -1.99 -12.62 8.44
CA TYR A 77 -3.20 -13.12 7.77
C TYR A 77 -3.04 -13.18 6.25
N SER A 78 -2.14 -12.39 5.66
CA SER A 78 -1.95 -12.34 4.21
C SER A 78 -0.57 -11.85 3.82
N ASP A 79 0.00 -12.48 2.81
CA ASP A 79 1.22 -12.03 2.15
C ASP A 79 0.96 -10.99 1.05
N TYR A 80 -0.32 -10.72 0.75
CA TYR A 80 -0.74 -9.83 -0.34
C TYR A 80 -1.48 -8.62 0.19
N GLY A 81 -1.25 -7.49 -0.47
CA GLY A 81 -2.05 -6.28 -0.34
C GLY A 81 -2.95 -6.12 -1.54
N TYR A 82 -4.18 -5.68 -1.30
CA TYR A 82 -5.18 -5.51 -2.35
C TYR A 82 -5.55 -4.05 -2.52
N TYR A 83 -5.75 -3.66 -3.77
CA TYR A 83 -6.26 -2.35 -4.16
C TYR A 83 -7.39 -2.54 -5.16
N PHE A 84 -8.35 -1.66 -5.10
CA PHE A 84 -9.50 -1.65 -5.99
C PHE A 84 -9.34 -0.53 -7.01
N LEU A 85 -9.72 -0.81 -8.24
CA LEU A 85 -9.73 0.17 -9.31
C LEU A 85 -11.18 0.50 -9.66
N THR A 86 -11.47 1.78 -9.85
CA THR A 86 -12.80 2.24 -10.28
C THR A 86 -12.68 3.45 -11.20
N ASP A 87 -13.70 3.67 -12.01
CA ASP A 87 -13.93 4.90 -12.78
C ASP A 87 -15.35 5.37 -12.47
N ASP A 88 -15.48 6.40 -11.65
CA ASP A 88 -16.74 7.04 -11.28
C ASP A 88 -17.02 8.31 -12.10
N GLY A 89 -16.20 8.57 -13.10
CA GLY A 89 -16.29 9.75 -13.95
C GLY A 89 -15.70 11.02 -13.37
N ASN A 90 -15.20 10.99 -12.12
CA ASN A 90 -14.53 12.11 -11.49
C ASN A 90 -13.00 12.03 -11.65
N GLU A 91 -12.31 13.16 -11.49
CA GLU A 91 -10.85 13.19 -11.54
C GLU A 91 -10.25 12.47 -10.33
N PRO A 92 -9.22 11.62 -10.55
CA PRO A 92 -8.49 10.99 -9.44
C PRO A 92 -7.65 12.01 -8.66
N GLN A 93 -7.39 11.69 -7.40
CA GLN A 93 -6.43 12.43 -6.59
C GLN A 93 -5.03 12.32 -7.18
N LYS A 94 -4.37 13.46 -7.32
CA LYS A 94 -3.03 13.56 -7.91
C LYS A 94 -2.05 14.19 -6.93
N ILE A 95 -0.84 13.68 -6.92
CA ILE A 95 0.32 14.30 -6.25
C ILE A 95 1.17 14.94 -7.33
N ASP A 96 1.68 16.14 -7.06
CA ASP A 96 2.64 16.78 -7.95
C ASP A 96 3.92 15.93 -8.07
N SER A 97 4.46 15.86 -9.27
CA SER A 97 5.68 15.08 -9.53
C SER A 97 6.90 15.63 -8.77
N ALA A 98 6.96 16.92 -8.56
CA ALA A 98 8.03 17.54 -7.78
C ALA A 98 7.97 17.14 -6.31
N ASP A 99 6.77 17.14 -5.72
CA ASP A 99 6.56 16.72 -4.34
C ASP A 99 6.87 15.24 -4.17
N PHE A 100 6.44 14.42 -5.15
CA PHE A 100 6.73 12.99 -5.14
C PHE A 100 8.23 12.72 -5.19
N VAL A 101 8.96 13.34 -6.12
CA VAL A 101 10.40 13.16 -6.27
C VAL A 101 11.15 13.69 -5.05
N SER A 102 10.74 14.84 -4.50
CA SER A 102 11.39 15.40 -3.31
C SER A 102 11.21 14.56 -2.06
N SER A 103 10.12 13.80 -1.97
CA SER A 103 9.84 12.90 -0.84
C SER A 103 10.68 11.62 -0.88
N PHE A 104 11.25 11.28 -2.02
CA PHE A 104 12.09 10.10 -2.23
C PHE A 104 13.58 10.46 -2.30
N TYR A 105 14.06 11.29 -1.40
CA TYR A 105 15.51 11.47 -1.25
C TYR A 105 16.09 10.16 -0.73
N PRO A 106 16.89 9.44 -1.52
CA PRO A 106 17.60 8.28 -0.99
C PRO A 106 18.50 8.77 0.13
N SER A 107 18.36 8.20 1.32
CA SER A 107 19.37 8.37 2.35
C SER A 107 20.71 7.91 1.77
N ALA A 108 21.66 8.83 1.66
CA ALA A 108 22.94 8.54 1.03
C ALA A 108 23.78 7.53 1.83
N ASP A 109 23.45 7.28 3.11
CA ASP A 109 24.36 6.70 4.05
C ASP A 109 23.90 5.37 4.67
N TYR A 110 22.64 4.97 4.48
CA TYR A 110 22.13 3.76 5.14
C TYR A 110 21.24 2.93 4.22
N TYR A 111 21.58 1.67 4.14
CA TYR A 111 20.75 0.62 3.59
C TYR A 111 20.29 -0.28 4.74
N HIS A 112 18.97 -0.44 4.90
CA HIS A 112 18.40 -1.38 5.84
C HIS A 112 17.93 -2.60 5.09
N ASP A 113 18.53 -3.74 5.38
CA ASP A 113 18.07 -5.02 4.91
C ASP A 113 17.88 -5.96 6.10
N LEU A 114 16.89 -6.82 5.99
CA LEU A 114 16.68 -7.90 6.94
C LEU A 114 16.76 -9.21 6.17
N TYR A 115 17.85 -9.92 6.34
CA TYR A 115 17.94 -11.30 5.90
C TYR A 115 17.29 -12.18 6.98
N GLU A 116 16.10 -12.68 6.70
CA GLU A 116 15.36 -13.59 7.56
C GLU A 116 14.94 -14.80 6.75
N VAL A 117 15.34 -15.97 7.20
CA VAL A 117 14.86 -17.24 6.68
C VAL A 117 13.89 -17.81 7.70
N ASP A 118 12.60 -17.67 7.41
CA ASP A 118 11.57 -18.33 8.19
C ASP A 118 11.64 -19.83 7.93
N GLY A 119 12.04 -20.58 8.95
CA GLY A 119 11.98 -22.03 8.91
C GLY A 119 10.53 -22.52 8.96
N PHE A 120 10.37 -23.84 8.81
CA PHE A 120 9.07 -24.49 8.97
C PHE A 120 8.56 -24.30 10.40
N SER A 121 7.38 -23.72 10.56
CA SER A 121 6.71 -23.65 11.83
C SER A 121 5.47 -24.53 11.82
N TRP A 122 5.32 -25.33 12.86
CA TRP A 122 4.15 -26.16 13.06
C TRP A 122 3.17 -25.43 13.98
N HIS A 123 1.96 -25.26 13.47
CA HIS A 123 0.88 -24.66 14.27
C HIS A 123 -0.10 -25.74 14.71
N HIS A 124 -0.24 -25.90 16.00
CA HIS A 124 -1.24 -26.81 16.61
C HIS A 124 -2.65 -26.21 16.68
N GLY A 125 -2.91 -25.19 15.93
CA GLY A 125 -4.16 -24.42 16.03
C GLY A 125 -4.21 -23.58 17.32
N GLY A 126 -4.73 -22.40 17.20
CA GLY A 126 -4.79 -21.42 18.28
C GLY A 126 -3.95 -20.17 17.99
N ARG A 127 -4.25 -19.13 18.72
CA ARG A 127 -3.69 -17.80 18.51
C ARG A 127 -2.30 -17.60 19.13
N ASN A 128 -1.93 -18.44 20.07
CA ASN A 128 -0.74 -18.28 20.89
C ASN A 128 0.27 -19.38 20.58
N LEU A 129 0.96 -19.18 19.49
CA LEU A 129 2.07 -20.04 19.11
C LEU A 129 3.33 -19.21 19.00
#